data_59985428ab54275cefa1eec519b34de5
#
_entry.id   59985428ab54275cefa1eec519b34de5
#
_cell.length_a   1.000
_cell.length_b   1.000
_cell.length_c   1.000
_cell.angle_alpha   90.00
_cell.angle_beta   90.00
_cell.angle_gamma   90.00
#
_symmetry.space_group_name_H-M   'P 1'
#
loop_
_entity.id
_entity.type
_entity.pdbx_description
1 polymer ?
#
loop_
_entity_poly.entity_id
_entity_poly.type
_entity_poly.pdbx_seq_one_letter_code
_entity_poly.pdbx_strand_id
1 'polypeptide(L)'
;MQNLVILAGNVGATPESRTTQGGTTITNFSLATSRPKRDSNGKALKDDNNRRLEDTEWHRITCFNGVGKTVEQYVDKGMKVMVRGRIHYTRW
;
A
#
# COMPACT_ATOMS: atom_id res chain seq x y z
N MET A 1 -9.24 -15.81 16.71
CA MET A 1 -8.31 -15.64 15.59
C MET A 1 -8.34 -14.21 15.10
N GLN A 2 -7.21 -13.68 14.68
CA GLN A 2 -7.12 -12.30 14.21
C GLN A 2 -6.39 -12.24 12.88
N ASN A 3 -6.83 -11.32 12.02
CA ASN A 3 -6.18 -10.99 10.77
C ASN A 3 -6.23 -9.47 10.64
N LEU A 4 -5.21 -8.82 11.19
CA LEU A 4 -5.12 -7.37 11.23
C LEU A 4 -3.77 -6.94 10.68
N VAL A 5 -3.82 -6.00 9.73
CA VAL A 5 -2.63 -5.41 9.13
C VAL A 5 -2.76 -3.90 9.19
N ILE A 6 -1.69 -3.24 9.58
CA ILE A 6 -1.59 -1.78 9.54
C ILE A 6 -0.36 -1.45 8.69
N LEU A 7 -0.57 -0.69 7.63
CA LEU A 7 0.49 -0.26 6.73
C LEU A 7 0.47 1.25 6.61
N ALA A 8 1.63 1.86 6.67
CA ALA A 8 1.79 3.29 6.41
C ALA A 8 2.84 3.47 5.32
N GLY A 9 2.49 4.19 4.28
CA GLY A 9 3.39 4.36 3.14
C GLY A 9 2.86 5.33 2.11
N ASN A 10 3.45 5.30 0.93
CA ASN A 10 3.12 6.22 -0.15
C ASN A 10 2.31 5.53 -1.23
N VAL A 11 1.29 6.23 -1.71
CA VAL A 11 0.45 5.76 -2.81
C VAL A 11 1.25 5.80 -4.11
N GLY A 12 1.33 4.65 -4.79
CA GLY A 12 2.16 4.51 -5.98
C GLY A 12 1.50 4.92 -7.29
N ALA A 13 0.18 4.94 -7.31
CA ALA A 13 -0.59 5.33 -8.49
C ALA A 13 -1.95 5.84 -8.07
N THR A 14 -2.57 6.66 -8.92
CA THR A 14 -3.92 7.14 -8.68
C THR A 14 -4.88 5.96 -8.53
N PRO A 15 -5.70 5.92 -7.45
CA PRO A 15 -6.63 4.81 -7.24
C PRO A 15 -7.61 4.64 -8.38
N GLU A 16 -7.90 3.39 -8.71
CA GLU A 16 -8.87 3.04 -9.75
C GLU A 16 -10.09 2.38 -9.12
N SER A 17 -11.25 2.81 -9.57
CA SER A 17 -12.52 2.36 -9.01
C SER A 17 -13.40 1.75 -10.11
N ARG A 18 -14.12 0.70 -9.74
CA ARG A 18 -15.11 0.07 -10.63
C ARG A 18 -16.30 -0.38 -9.82
N THR A 19 -17.45 -0.50 -10.48
CA THR A 19 -18.67 -1.01 -9.86
C THR A 19 -19.04 -2.34 -10.52
N THR A 20 -19.29 -3.36 -9.69
CA THR A 20 -19.71 -4.66 -10.17
C THR A 20 -21.19 -4.65 -10.57
N GLN A 21 -21.65 -5.71 -11.24
CA GLN A 21 -23.04 -5.84 -11.62
C GLN A 21 -23.98 -5.85 -10.41
N GLY A 22 -23.49 -6.33 -9.27
CA GLY A 22 -24.26 -6.35 -8.02
C GLY A 22 -24.30 -5.02 -7.27
N GLY A 23 -23.69 -3.97 -7.83
CA GLY A 23 -23.69 -2.64 -7.23
C GLY A 23 -22.58 -2.41 -6.21
N THR A 24 -21.61 -3.31 -6.10
CA THR A 24 -20.46 -3.14 -5.19
C THR A 24 -19.39 -2.32 -5.87
N THR A 25 -18.97 -1.23 -5.22
CA THR A 25 -17.84 -0.43 -5.68
C THR A 25 -16.55 -1.01 -5.13
N ILE A 26 -15.57 -1.23 -6.01
CA ILE A 26 -14.25 -1.75 -5.66
C ILE A 26 -13.20 -0.73 -6.09
N THR A 27 -12.39 -0.27 -5.15
CA THR A 27 -11.32 0.69 -5.40
C THR A 27 -9.99 0.04 -5.08
N ASN A 28 -9.04 0.09 -6.02
CA ASN A 28 -7.72 -0.50 -5.87
C ASN A 28 -6.65 0.58 -5.98
N PHE A 29 -5.62 0.43 -5.16
CA PHE A 29 -4.40 1.23 -5.31
C PHE A 29 -3.19 0.47 -4.80
N SER A 30 -2.01 0.93 -5.18
CA SER A 30 -0.75 0.37 -4.72
C SER A 30 -0.18 1.24 -3.61
N LEU A 31 0.32 0.60 -2.56
CA LEU A 31 0.95 1.27 -1.43
C LEU A 31 2.37 0.76 -1.30
N ALA A 32 3.32 1.67 -1.27
CA ALA A 32 4.73 1.36 -1.07
C ALA A 32 5.11 1.58 0.39
N THR A 33 5.62 0.54 1.03
CA THR A 33 6.25 0.66 2.34
C THR A 33 7.73 0.42 2.19
N SER A 34 8.55 1.27 2.80
CA SER A 34 9.99 1.21 2.67
C SER A 34 10.65 1.13 4.03
N ARG A 35 11.77 0.42 4.07
CA ARG A 35 12.60 0.35 5.26
C ARG A 35 14.06 0.49 4.83
N PRO A 36 14.95 0.96 5.74
CA PRO A 36 16.37 1.02 5.41
C PRO A 36 16.91 -0.37 5.12
N LYS A 37 17.70 -0.49 4.05
CA LYS A 37 18.43 -1.70 3.74
C LYS A 37 19.62 -1.83 4.65
N ARG A 38 19.80 -2.99 5.26
CA ARG A 38 20.86 -3.22 6.24
C ARG A 38 21.76 -4.37 5.83
N ASP A 39 23.03 -4.31 6.23
CA ASP A 39 23.97 -5.41 6.04
C ASP A 39 23.78 -6.48 7.14
N SER A 40 24.62 -7.52 7.11
CA SER A 40 24.55 -8.63 8.08
C SER A 40 24.84 -8.19 9.52
N ASN A 41 25.44 -7.03 9.72
CA ASN A 41 25.74 -6.47 11.03
C ASN A 41 24.66 -5.48 11.50
N GLY A 42 23.60 -5.31 10.76
CA GLY A 42 22.52 -4.39 11.07
C GLY A 42 22.79 -2.95 10.73
N LYS A 43 23.88 -2.66 10.02
CA LYS A 43 24.27 -1.31 9.65
C LYS A 43 23.55 -0.90 8.36
N ALA A 44 23.03 0.33 8.31
CA ALA A 44 22.34 0.85 7.15
C ALA A 44 23.30 0.94 5.95
N LEU A 45 22.86 0.42 4.81
CA LEU A 45 23.61 0.48 3.56
C LEU A 45 23.36 1.81 2.87
N LYS A 46 24.37 2.29 2.15
CA LYS A 46 24.30 3.54 1.40
C LYS A 46 24.84 3.33 -0.01
N ASP A 47 24.36 4.12 -0.95
CA ASP A 47 24.86 4.12 -2.32
C ASP A 47 26.13 4.96 -2.45
N ASP A 48 26.66 5.07 -3.68
CA ASP A 48 27.87 5.82 -3.97
C ASP A 48 27.75 7.32 -3.67
N ASN A 49 26.53 7.83 -3.62
CA ASN A 49 26.22 9.22 -3.31
C ASN A 49 25.92 9.44 -1.82
N ASN A 50 26.22 8.46 -0.97
CA ASN A 50 25.98 8.50 0.47
C ASN A 50 24.50 8.60 0.84
N ARG A 51 23.60 8.16 -0.05
CA ARG A 51 22.17 8.07 0.21
C ARG A 51 21.84 6.70 0.76
N ARG A 52 20.92 6.65 1.72
CA ARG A 52 20.48 5.39 2.27
C ARG A 52 19.76 4.56 1.22
N LEU A 53 20.13 3.29 1.12
CA LEU A 53 19.39 2.33 0.31
C LEU A 53 18.17 1.86 1.07
N GLU A 54 17.08 1.65 0.34
CA GLU A 54 15.81 1.22 0.93
C GLU A 54 15.31 -0.04 0.25
N ASP A 55 14.71 -0.93 1.05
CA ASP A 55 13.90 -2.03 0.56
C ASP A 55 12.47 -1.56 0.51
N THR A 56 11.87 -1.62 -0.66
CA THR A 56 10.48 -1.21 -0.87
C THR A 56 9.62 -2.43 -1.16
N GLU A 57 8.54 -2.54 -0.40
CA GLU A 57 7.50 -3.55 -0.62
C GLU A 57 6.27 -2.88 -1.22
N TRP A 58 5.71 -3.49 -2.25
CA TRP A 58 4.51 -3.00 -2.91
C TRP A 58 3.31 -3.82 -2.46
N HIS A 59 2.32 -3.15 -1.92
CA HIS A 59 1.09 -3.78 -1.45
C HIS A 59 -0.07 -3.39 -2.34
N ARG A 60 -0.89 -4.36 -2.68
CA ARG A 60 -2.14 -4.11 -3.39
C ARG A 60 -3.24 -3.93 -2.37
N ILE A 61 -3.86 -2.75 -2.37
CA ILE A 61 -4.93 -2.42 -1.44
C ILE A 61 -6.25 -2.45 -2.21
N THR A 62 -7.22 -3.16 -1.66
CA THR A 62 -8.56 -3.23 -2.21
C THR A 62 -9.55 -2.72 -1.18
N CYS A 63 -10.35 -1.73 -1.56
CA CYS A 63 -11.35 -1.11 -0.71
C CYS A 63 -12.75 -1.34 -1.30
N PHE A 64 -13.72 -1.55 -0.42
CA PHE A 64 -15.09 -1.83 -0.82
C PHE A 64 -16.04 -0.72 -0.40
N ASN A 65 -16.97 -0.35 -1.31
CA ASN A 65 -18.07 0.57 -1.06
C ASN A 65 -17.62 1.91 -0.46
N GLY A 66 -18.12 2.30 0.71
CA GLY A 66 -17.90 3.63 1.28
C GLY A 66 -16.44 4.01 1.49
N VAL A 67 -15.61 3.07 1.96
CA VAL A 67 -14.17 3.30 2.11
C VAL A 67 -13.54 3.54 0.75
N GLY A 68 -13.92 2.74 -0.25
CA GLY A 68 -13.42 2.90 -1.62
C GLY A 68 -13.80 4.24 -2.25
N LYS A 69 -15.00 4.71 -2.00
CA LYS A 69 -15.45 6.02 -2.49
C LYS A 69 -14.65 7.15 -1.87
N THR A 70 -14.36 7.07 -0.58
CA THR A 70 -13.53 8.05 0.11
C THR A 70 -12.11 8.07 -0.47
N VAL A 71 -11.54 6.89 -0.71
CA VAL A 71 -10.22 6.76 -1.32
C VAL A 71 -10.20 7.39 -2.71
N GLU A 72 -11.19 7.06 -3.54
CA GLU A 72 -11.27 7.62 -4.89
C GLU A 72 -11.35 9.14 -4.88
N GLN A 73 -12.07 9.70 -3.91
CA GLN A 73 -12.30 11.14 -3.83
C GLN A 73 -11.08 11.91 -3.31
N TYR A 74 -10.35 11.38 -2.34
CA TYR A 74 -9.33 12.14 -1.61
C TYR A 74 -7.91 11.63 -1.77
N VAL A 75 -7.70 10.37 -2.17
CA VAL A 75 -6.37 9.77 -2.22
C VAL A 75 -5.81 9.87 -3.63
N ASP A 76 -4.55 10.26 -3.74
CA ASP A 76 -3.89 10.42 -5.02
C ASP A 76 -2.46 9.91 -4.95
N LYS A 77 -1.86 9.71 -6.13
CA LYS A 77 -0.48 9.28 -6.27
C LYS A 77 0.47 10.18 -5.47
N GLY A 78 1.38 9.57 -4.73
CA GLY A 78 2.39 10.28 -3.96
C GLY A 78 1.98 10.63 -2.54
N MET A 79 0.71 10.51 -2.20
CA MET A 79 0.25 10.78 -0.84
C MET A 79 0.75 9.73 0.13
N LYS A 80 1.05 10.16 1.36
CA LYS A 80 1.34 9.27 2.47
C LYS A 80 0.04 8.95 3.18
N VAL A 81 -0.27 7.67 3.31
CA VAL A 81 -1.50 7.21 3.96
C VAL A 81 -1.21 6.06 4.91
N MET A 82 -2.09 5.89 5.88
CA MET A 82 -2.10 4.73 6.75
C MET A 82 -3.34 3.91 6.46
N VAL A 83 -3.14 2.61 6.26
CA VAL A 83 -4.22 1.66 5.95
C VAL A 83 -4.32 0.64 7.06
N ARG A 84 -5.53 0.40 7.51
CA ARG A 84 -5.84 -0.67 8.44
C ARG A 84 -6.80 -1.63 7.76
N GLY A 85 -6.46 -2.90 7.76
CA GLY A 85 -7.29 -3.90 7.11
C GLY A 85 -6.87 -5.31 7.46
N ARG A 86 -7.15 -6.23 6.56
CA ARG A 86 -6.79 -7.64 6.71
C ARG A 86 -6.09 -8.13 5.45
N ILE A 87 -5.30 -9.18 5.59
CA ILE A 87 -4.67 -9.83 4.46
C ILE A 87 -5.66 -10.81 3.85
N HIS A 88 -5.75 -10.76 2.52
CA HIS A 88 -6.56 -11.68 1.75
C HIS A 88 -5.74 -12.24 0.59
N TYR A 89 -5.73 -13.56 0.48
CA TYR A 89 -5.06 -14.25 -0.61
C TYR A 89 -6.09 -14.82 -1.57
N THR A 90 -5.89 -14.57 -2.86
CA THR A 90 -6.72 -15.19 -3.88
C THR A 90 -6.14 -16.55 -4.23
N ARG A 91 -6.99 -17.58 -4.21
CA ARG A 91 -6.60 -18.95 -4.58
C ARG A 91 -7.13 -19.28 -5.96
N TRP A 92 -6.30 -19.99 -6.70
CA TRP A 92 -6.64 -20.48 -8.04
C TRP A 92 -7.04 -21.95 -8.00
#